data_d71da89e2c48638d1c31bc8770a95a2c
#
_entry.id   d71da89e2c48638d1c31bc8770a95a2c
#
_cell.length_a   1.000
_cell.length_b   1.000
_cell.length_c   1.000
_cell.angle_alpha   90.00
_cell.angle_beta   90.00
_cell.angle_gamma   90.00
#
_symmetry.space_group_name_H-M   'P 1'
#
loop_
_entity.id
_entity.type
_entity.pdbx_description
1 polymer ?
#
loop_
_entity_poly.entity_id
_entity_poly.type
_entity_poly.pdbx_seq_one_letter_code
_entity_poly.pdbx_strand_id
1 'polypeptide(L)'
;MAGLALVHDYLLVLRGAERTFAAMTEVWPEAPIVTLLYDEYGTQGRFAGRDITTSRLQRLGVSQSNFRALLPLFPTAARRLKIGRYDRIISSSSAFAHGLHKPRGALHVCYCHSPFRYAWHEQAVALQEVSLPLRPALRLLMRRHRAFDLRAARRVDQYIANGHITRERIKRYWGRDAPIVYPPVDVERFSTGEPDDYVLFVGELVRHKLPDLAIEAAAEAGRRIKVVGTGPELIHLKERYTGKAEFLGRVDDKTLERLYSEAAALVVPNVEEFGLVAVEAQAAGRPVVGINAGGVSETVIHGDTGLLVPEGDVSALANALRTDFTRFDSGDISQHARRFSREVFQTRLREVVESVSERPYRATYAISHAETSPRAVAQEHPANP
;
A
#
# COMPACT_ATOMS: atom_id res chain seq x y z
N MET A 1 -32.69 3.19 12.59
CA MET A 1 -31.30 3.68 12.82
C MET A 1 -30.51 3.37 11.56
N ALA A 2 -29.88 4.37 11.00
CA ALA A 2 -29.02 4.20 9.83
C ALA A 2 -27.85 3.27 10.20
N GLY A 3 -27.81 2.06 9.65
CA GLY A 3 -26.76 1.08 9.93
C GLY A 3 -25.58 1.27 8.98
N LEU A 4 -24.36 1.00 9.47
CA LEU A 4 -23.12 1.03 8.69
C LEU A 4 -22.51 -0.37 8.64
N ALA A 5 -22.00 -0.78 7.48
CA ALA A 5 -21.20 -1.99 7.31
C ALA A 5 -19.80 -1.67 6.76
N LEU A 6 -18.80 -2.35 7.28
CA LEU A 6 -17.42 -2.29 6.80
C LEU A 6 -17.13 -3.47 5.87
N VAL A 7 -16.46 -3.21 4.75
CA VAL A 7 -16.15 -4.24 3.76
C VAL A 7 -14.67 -4.23 3.44
N HIS A 8 -14.05 -5.40 3.34
CA HIS A 8 -12.65 -5.53 2.89
C HIS A 8 -12.52 -6.62 1.83
N ASP A 9 -11.46 -6.56 1.02
CA ASP A 9 -11.23 -7.54 -0.03
C ASP A 9 -11.12 -8.97 0.55
N TYR A 10 -10.09 -9.20 1.36
CA TYR A 10 -9.87 -10.45 2.07
C TYR A 10 -8.95 -10.24 3.27
N LEU A 11 -9.24 -10.91 4.37
CA LEU A 11 -8.54 -10.83 5.64
C LEU A 11 -7.79 -12.16 5.87
N LEU A 12 -6.71 -12.40 5.10
CA LEU A 12 -5.90 -13.62 5.15
C LEU A 12 -4.54 -13.42 5.82
N VAL A 13 -4.10 -12.18 5.94
CA VAL A 13 -2.84 -11.76 6.55
C VAL A 13 -3.02 -10.40 7.20
N LEU A 14 -2.07 -9.97 8.03
CA LEU A 14 -2.07 -8.62 8.61
C LEU A 14 -0.92 -7.81 8.00
N ARG A 15 -1.16 -7.24 6.81
CA ARG A 15 -0.24 -6.33 6.09
C ARG A 15 -0.76 -4.89 6.12
N GLY A 16 -0.18 -3.99 5.31
CA GLY A 16 -0.54 -2.57 5.30
C GLY A 16 -2.02 -2.27 5.09
N ALA A 17 -2.66 -2.92 4.09
CA ALA A 17 -4.08 -2.72 3.82
C ALA A 17 -4.98 -3.24 4.96
N GLU A 18 -4.66 -4.40 5.52
CA GLU A 18 -5.40 -4.99 6.62
C GLU A 18 -5.19 -4.21 7.93
N ARG A 19 -3.98 -3.67 8.18
CA ARG A 19 -3.71 -2.77 9.30
C ARG A 19 -4.50 -1.46 9.17
N THR A 20 -4.56 -0.89 7.97
CA THR A 20 -5.42 0.28 7.69
C THR A 20 -6.89 -0.05 7.92
N PHE A 21 -7.34 -1.21 7.45
CA PHE A 21 -8.73 -1.65 7.69
C PHE A 21 -9.01 -1.87 9.18
N ALA A 22 -8.07 -2.41 9.93
CA ALA A 22 -8.20 -2.54 11.38
C ALA A 22 -8.41 -1.18 12.05
N ALA A 23 -7.64 -0.15 11.68
CA ALA A 23 -7.85 1.21 12.17
C ALA A 23 -9.21 1.80 11.75
N MET A 24 -9.74 1.44 10.57
CA MET A 24 -11.09 1.80 10.16
C MET A 24 -12.15 1.13 11.05
N THR A 25 -11.94 -0.13 11.45
CA THR A 25 -12.89 -0.84 12.31
C THR A 25 -12.97 -0.23 13.72
N GLU A 26 -11.96 0.45 14.18
CA GLU A 26 -11.93 1.16 15.46
C GLU A 26 -12.80 2.43 15.43
N VAL A 27 -12.96 3.06 14.25
CA VAL A 27 -13.85 4.23 14.07
C VAL A 27 -15.32 3.84 14.24
N TRP A 28 -15.68 2.62 13.81
CA TRP A 28 -17.05 2.08 13.89
C TRP A 28 -17.03 0.69 14.53
N PRO A 29 -16.83 0.60 15.85
CA PRO A 29 -16.63 -0.68 16.54
C PRO A 29 -17.85 -1.62 16.47
N GLU A 30 -19.06 -1.09 16.35
CA GLU A 30 -20.30 -1.88 16.27
C GLU A 30 -20.64 -2.31 14.83
N ALA A 31 -19.91 -1.82 13.82
CA ALA A 31 -20.20 -2.14 12.44
C ALA A 31 -19.79 -3.59 12.12
N PRO A 32 -20.64 -4.40 11.49
CA PRO A 32 -20.25 -5.72 11.04
C PRO A 32 -19.22 -5.62 9.90
N ILE A 33 -18.39 -6.64 9.82
CA ILE A 33 -17.37 -6.77 8.78
C ILE A 33 -17.84 -7.76 7.72
N VAL A 34 -17.75 -7.38 6.46
CA VAL A 34 -18.04 -8.25 5.32
C VAL A 34 -16.77 -8.38 4.48
N THR A 35 -16.36 -9.61 4.17
CA THR A 35 -15.13 -9.85 3.41
C THR A 35 -15.29 -11.06 2.48
N LEU A 36 -14.43 -11.18 1.47
CA LEU A 36 -14.44 -12.34 0.59
C LEU A 36 -13.94 -13.59 1.31
N LEU A 37 -12.87 -13.46 2.08
CA LEU A 37 -12.19 -14.53 2.80
C LEU A 37 -11.69 -14.01 4.16
N TYR A 38 -11.72 -14.87 5.17
CA TYR A 38 -11.19 -14.56 6.50
C TYR A 38 -10.38 -15.73 7.06
N ASP A 39 -9.22 -15.41 7.63
CA ASP A 39 -8.36 -16.32 8.38
C ASP A 39 -7.94 -15.61 9.67
N GLU A 40 -8.49 -16.06 10.79
CA GLU A 40 -8.21 -15.47 12.10
C GLU A 40 -6.73 -15.59 12.48
N TYR A 41 -6.12 -16.76 12.22
CA TYR A 41 -4.72 -16.98 12.50
C TYR A 41 -3.81 -16.10 11.63
N GLY A 42 -4.09 -16.02 10.32
CA GLY A 42 -3.35 -15.18 9.38
C GLY A 42 -3.45 -13.68 9.70
N THR A 43 -4.58 -13.26 10.29
CA THR A 43 -4.78 -11.87 10.77
C THR A 43 -4.37 -11.67 12.23
N GLN A 44 -3.69 -12.66 12.84
CA GLN A 44 -3.18 -12.60 14.22
C GLN A 44 -4.26 -12.26 15.25
N GLY A 45 -5.50 -12.74 15.04
CA GLY A 45 -6.63 -12.46 15.92
C GLY A 45 -7.09 -10.99 15.94
N ARG A 46 -6.59 -10.13 15.04
CA ARG A 46 -6.89 -8.67 15.07
C ARG A 46 -8.37 -8.34 14.94
N PHE A 47 -9.14 -9.24 14.33
CA PHE A 47 -10.58 -9.09 14.14
C PHE A 47 -11.40 -10.09 14.95
N ALA A 48 -10.78 -10.77 15.92
CA ALA A 48 -11.46 -11.72 16.79
C ALA A 48 -12.60 -11.05 17.56
N GLY A 49 -13.70 -11.76 17.75
CA GLY A 49 -14.89 -11.25 18.44
C GLY A 49 -15.76 -10.27 17.65
N ARG A 50 -15.40 -9.93 16.39
CA ARG A 50 -16.20 -9.10 15.49
C ARG A 50 -17.25 -9.95 14.75
N ASP A 51 -18.38 -9.34 14.43
CA ASP A 51 -19.36 -9.97 13.51
C ASP A 51 -18.78 -9.94 12.07
N ILE A 52 -18.34 -11.12 11.59
CA ILE A 52 -17.69 -11.25 10.27
C ILE A 52 -18.51 -12.15 9.36
N THR A 53 -18.97 -11.59 8.26
CA THR A 53 -19.64 -12.33 7.18
C THR A 53 -18.67 -12.53 6.00
N THR A 54 -18.49 -13.77 5.56
CA THR A 54 -17.62 -14.11 4.43
C THR A 54 -18.40 -14.50 3.17
N SER A 55 -17.73 -14.50 2.01
CA SER A 55 -18.28 -15.04 0.79
C SER A 55 -18.39 -16.57 0.81
N ARG A 56 -19.15 -17.15 -0.13
CA ARG A 56 -19.22 -18.61 -0.28
C ARG A 56 -17.87 -19.27 -0.60
N LEU A 57 -16.91 -18.50 -1.13
CA LEU A 57 -15.56 -19.00 -1.42
C LEU A 57 -14.80 -19.45 -0.16
N GLN A 58 -15.19 -18.95 1.02
CA GLN A 58 -14.62 -19.38 2.31
C GLN A 58 -14.73 -20.91 2.48
N ARG A 59 -15.78 -21.55 1.97
CA ARG A 59 -16.03 -22.97 2.10
C ARG A 59 -15.06 -23.85 1.29
N LEU A 60 -14.24 -23.26 0.42
CA LEU A 60 -13.27 -23.98 -0.42
C LEU A 60 -11.93 -24.22 0.29
N GLY A 61 -11.81 -23.94 1.58
CA GLY A 61 -10.56 -24.13 2.34
C GLY A 61 -9.40 -23.28 1.83
N VAL A 62 -9.69 -22.02 1.50
CA VAL A 62 -8.73 -21.11 0.88
C VAL A 62 -7.82 -20.49 1.93
N SER A 63 -6.53 -20.50 1.65
CA SER A 63 -5.46 -19.95 2.48
C SER A 63 -4.66 -18.87 1.73
N GLN A 64 -3.75 -18.22 2.43
CA GLN A 64 -2.83 -17.25 1.83
C GLN A 64 -2.01 -17.83 0.66
N SER A 65 -1.71 -19.14 0.68
CA SER A 65 -0.88 -19.78 -0.35
C SER A 65 -1.63 -20.05 -1.66
N ASN A 66 -2.95 -20.26 -1.63
CA ASN A 66 -3.73 -20.70 -2.78
C ASN A 66 -4.85 -19.76 -3.24
N PHE A 67 -5.14 -18.66 -2.50
CA PHE A 67 -6.24 -17.74 -2.83
C PHE A 67 -6.14 -17.14 -4.23
N ARG A 68 -4.93 -17.00 -4.79
CA ARG A 68 -4.70 -16.46 -6.13
C ARG A 68 -5.33 -17.31 -7.22
N ALA A 69 -5.50 -18.62 -7.00
CA ALA A 69 -6.20 -19.50 -7.94
C ALA A 69 -7.69 -19.13 -8.10
N LEU A 70 -8.26 -18.45 -7.12
CA LEU A 70 -9.65 -17.98 -7.15
C LEU A 70 -9.84 -16.61 -7.81
N LEU A 71 -8.79 -15.97 -8.33
CA LEU A 71 -8.86 -14.66 -8.99
C LEU A 71 -10.00 -14.56 -10.02
N PRO A 72 -10.29 -15.58 -10.87
CA PRO A 72 -11.39 -15.51 -11.81
C PRO A 72 -12.78 -15.40 -11.16
N LEU A 73 -12.92 -15.87 -9.92
CA LEU A 73 -14.20 -15.94 -9.20
C LEU A 73 -14.46 -14.71 -8.32
N PHE A 74 -13.42 -13.99 -7.89
CA PHE A 74 -13.55 -12.86 -6.97
C PHE A 74 -14.49 -11.75 -7.45
N PRO A 75 -14.53 -11.33 -8.74
CA PRO A 75 -15.50 -10.35 -9.19
C PRO A 75 -16.94 -10.75 -8.95
N THR A 76 -17.25 -12.05 -9.19
CA THR A 76 -18.59 -12.59 -8.98
C THR A 76 -18.89 -12.73 -7.49
N ALA A 77 -17.92 -13.17 -6.68
CA ALA A 77 -18.07 -13.29 -5.24
C ALA A 77 -18.31 -11.93 -4.58
N ALA A 78 -17.53 -10.89 -4.97
CA ALA A 78 -17.70 -9.53 -4.46
C ALA A 78 -19.11 -8.97 -4.75
N ARG A 79 -19.59 -9.17 -5.98
CA ARG A 79 -20.97 -8.78 -6.34
C ARG A 79 -22.05 -9.52 -5.57
N ARG A 80 -21.77 -10.72 -5.07
CA ARG A 80 -22.71 -11.59 -4.35
C ARG A 80 -22.51 -11.58 -2.84
N LEU A 81 -21.63 -10.71 -2.32
CA LEU A 81 -21.51 -10.52 -0.88
C LEU A 81 -22.85 -10.12 -0.30
N LYS A 82 -23.24 -10.82 0.75
CA LYS A 82 -24.48 -10.53 1.48
C LYS A 82 -24.21 -9.36 2.42
N ILE A 83 -24.52 -8.16 1.94
CA ILE A 83 -24.53 -6.97 2.79
C ILE A 83 -25.96 -6.80 3.25
N GLY A 84 -26.19 -6.72 4.55
CA GLY A 84 -27.49 -6.49 5.16
C GLY A 84 -28.15 -5.18 4.67
N ARG A 85 -29.25 -4.79 5.28
CA ARG A 85 -29.91 -3.49 5.00
C ARG A 85 -29.20 -2.39 5.77
N TYR A 86 -28.10 -1.88 5.23
CA TYR A 86 -27.33 -0.76 5.77
C TYR A 86 -27.47 0.45 4.85
N ASP A 87 -27.52 1.63 5.44
CA ASP A 87 -27.62 2.90 4.72
C ASP A 87 -26.25 3.41 4.28
N ARG A 88 -25.19 2.93 4.92
CA ARG A 88 -23.80 3.28 4.62
C ARG A 88 -22.94 2.04 4.51
N ILE A 89 -22.11 2.01 3.49
CA ILE A 89 -21.10 0.98 3.29
C ILE A 89 -19.76 1.68 3.13
N ILE A 90 -18.79 1.29 3.94
CA ILE A 90 -17.41 1.75 3.80
C ILE A 90 -16.58 0.55 3.41
N SER A 91 -16.03 0.57 2.20
CA SER A 91 -15.14 -0.49 1.73
C SER A 91 -13.68 -0.04 1.74
N SER A 92 -12.80 -0.97 2.08
CA SER A 92 -11.35 -0.86 1.95
C SER A 92 -10.92 -1.83 0.86
N SER A 93 -10.37 -1.33 -0.26
CA SER A 93 -10.18 -2.15 -1.45
C SER A 93 -8.84 -1.91 -2.14
N SER A 94 -8.19 -3.03 -2.47
CA SER A 94 -7.04 -3.11 -3.38
C SER A 94 -7.42 -3.76 -4.71
N ALA A 95 -8.65 -4.31 -4.82
CA ALA A 95 -9.07 -5.06 -6.01
C ALA A 95 -10.59 -5.21 -6.20
N PHE A 96 -11.31 -5.80 -5.24
CA PHE A 96 -12.64 -6.36 -5.51
C PHE A 96 -13.77 -5.78 -4.64
N ALA A 97 -13.48 -5.38 -3.40
CA ALA A 97 -14.50 -4.95 -2.43
C ALA A 97 -15.30 -3.74 -2.93
N HIS A 98 -14.71 -2.84 -3.71
CA HIS A 98 -15.41 -1.71 -4.31
C HIS A 98 -16.51 -2.15 -5.31
N GLY A 99 -16.44 -3.39 -5.81
CA GLY A 99 -17.38 -3.96 -6.75
C GLY A 99 -18.61 -4.63 -6.15
N LEU A 100 -18.80 -4.54 -4.84
CA LEU A 100 -19.95 -5.05 -4.14
C LEU A 100 -21.29 -4.51 -4.70
N HIS A 101 -22.38 -5.24 -4.50
CA HIS A 101 -23.72 -4.74 -4.75
C HIS A 101 -24.27 -4.09 -3.47
N LYS A 102 -24.32 -2.76 -3.48
CA LYS A 102 -24.91 -2.01 -2.37
C LYS A 102 -26.45 -2.12 -2.37
N PRO A 103 -27.10 -2.12 -1.20
CA PRO A 103 -28.55 -1.98 -1.10
C PRO A 103 -29.04 -0.70 -1.79
N ARG A 104 -30.29 -0.73 -2.27
CA ARG A 104 -30.89 0.44 -2.90
C ARG A 104 -30.99 1.60 -1.91
N GLY A 105 -30.49 2.77 -2.30
CA GLY A 105 -30.47 3.97 -1.46
C GLY A 105 -29.25 4.07 -0.52
N ALA A 106 -28.45 3.01 -0.37
CA ALA A 106 -27.25 3.05 0.46
C ALA A 106 -26.13 3.89 -0.18
N LEU A 107 -25.40 4.61 0.64
CA LEU A 107 -24.16 5.30 0.25
C LEU A 107 -22.97 4.33 0.34
N HIS A 108 -22.08 4.39 -0.65
CA HIS A 108 -20.85 3.59 -0.69
C HIS A 108 -19.63 4.50 -0.79
N VAL A 109 -18.84 4.55 0.28
CA VAL A 109 -17.53 5.19 0.31
C VAL A 109 -16.46 4.10 0.22
N CYS A 110 -15.50 4.27 -0.69
CA CYS A 110 -14.42 3.30 -0.87
C CYS A 110 -13.06 3.93 -0.58
N TYR A 111 -12.41 3.45 0.47
CA TYR A 111 -10.99 3.68 0.69
C TYR A 111 -10.19 2.77 -0.24
N CYS A 112 -9.53 3.38 -1.22
CA CYS A 112 -8.80 2.68 -2.26
C CYS A 112 -7.30 2.68 -1.93
N HIS A 113 -6.73 1.49 -1.72
CA HIS A 113 -5.29 1.33 -1.55
C HIS A 113 -4.55 1.43 -2.89
N SER A 114 -5.14 0.85 -3.92
CA SER A 114 -4.72 0.93 -5.33
C SER A 114 -5.83 0.37 -6.20
N PRO A 115 -6.09 0.87 -7.41
CA PRO A 115 -6.79 0.12 -8.44
C PRO A 115 -6.06 -1.19 -8.71
N PHE A 116 -6.83 -2.28 -8.99
CA PHE A 116 -6.26 -3.62 -9.09
C PHE A 116 -5.00 -3.68 -9.98
N ARG A 117 -3.82 -3.66 -9.36
CA ARG A 117 -2.51 -3.43 -10.00
C ARG A 117 -2.27 -4.31 -11.22
N TYR A 118 -2.56 -5.62 -11.14
CA TYR A 118 -2.35 -6.57 -12.24
C TYR A 118 -3.27 -6.34 -13.45
N ALA A 119 -4.44 -5.75 -13.23
CA ALA A 119 -5.31 -5.37 -14.34
C ALA A 119 -4.84 -4.08 -15.03
N TRP A 120 -4.13 -3.19 -14.35
CA TRP A 120 -3.79 -1.85 -14.82
C TRP A 120 -2.29 -1.66 -15.05
N HIS A 121 -1.52 -1.27 -14.04
CA HIS A 121 -0.15 -0.80 -14.19
C HIS A 121 0.94 -1.89 -14.05
N GLU A 122 0.64 -3.03 -13.43
CA GLU A 122 1.57 -4.16 -13.29
C GLU A 122 1.22 -5.37 -14.19
N GLN A 123 0.46 -5.16 -15.26
CA GLN A 123 0.07 -6.25 -16.14
C GLN A 123 1.29 -6.93 -16.81
N ALA A 124 2.30 -6.16 -17.16
CA ALA A 124 3.53 -6.70 -17.76
C ALA A 124 4.26 -7.63 -16.79
N VAL A 125 4.38 -7.22 -15.52
CA VAL A 125 5.00 -8.01 -14.45
C VAL A 125 4.23 -9.32 -14.25
N ALA A 126 2.91 -9.27 -14.11
CA ALA A 126 2.09 -10.46 -13.95
C ALA A 126 2.22 -11.45 -15.13
N LEU A 127 2.39 -10.95 -16.36
CA LEU A 127 2.59 -11.79 -17.54
C LEU A 127 3.98 -12.44 -17.58
N GLN A 128 5.00 -11.83 -16.96
CA GLN A 128 6.33 -12.42 -16.87
C GLN A 128 6.38 -13.57 -15.84
N GLU A 129 5.56 -13.52 -14.80
CA GLU A 129 5.48 -14.53 -13.74
C GLU A 129 4.80 -15.84 -14.19
N VAL A 130 4.14 -15.87 -15.36
CA VAL A 130 3.48 -17.05 -15.86
C VAL A 130 4.13 -17.58 -17.14
N SER A 131 4.05 -18.91 -17.36
CA SER A 131 4.57 -19.56 -18.53
C SER A 131 3.92 -19.04 -19.82
N LEU A 132 4.66 -19.03 -20.92
CA LEU A 132 4.23 -18.49 -22.22
C LEU A 132 2.83 -18.95 -22.66
N PRO A 133 2.46 -20.28 -22.58
CA PRO A 133 1.15 -20.75 -23.01
C PRO A 133 -0.02 -20.17 -22.21
N LEU A 134 0.20 -19.77 -20.94
CA LEU A 134 -0.85 -19.24 -20.08
C LEU A 134 -1.07 -17.73 -20.23
N ARG A 135 -0.15 -17.01 -20.86
CA ARG A 135 -0.22 -15.56 -21.03
C ARG A 135 -1.47 -15.06 -21.76
N PRO A 136 -1.97 -15.69 -22.83
CA PRO A 136 -3.22 -15.28 -23.47
C PRO A 136 -4.43 -15.39 -22.55
N ALA A 137 -4.53 -16.48 -21.78
CA ALA A 137 -5.59 -16.68 -20.80
C ALA A 137 -5.54 -15.62 -19.69
N LEU A 138 -4.35 -15.30 -19.18
CA LEU A 138 -4.15 -14.26 -18.19
C LEU A 138 -4.51 -12.87 -18.75
N ARG A 139 -4.13 -12.55 -20.00
CA ARG A 139 -4.54 -11.29 -20.64
C ARG A 139 -6.07 -11.15 -20.74
N LEU A 140 -6.75 -12.22 -21.10
CA LEU A 140 -8.22 -12.24 -21.16
C LEU A 140 -8.83 -12.04 -19.76
N LEU A 141 -8.28 -12.70 -18.76
CA LEU A 141 -8.69 -12.53 -17.36
C LEU A 141 -8.53 -11.08 -16.92
N MET A 142 -7.37 -10.46 -17.18
CA MET A 142 -7.12 -9.05 -16.82
C MET A 142 -8.06 -8.08 -17.54
N ARG A 143 -8.41 -8.35 -18.83
CA ARG A 143 -9.45 -7.56 -19.53
C ARG A 143 -10.82 -7.67 -18.85
N ARG A 144 -11.20 -8.85 -18.38
CA ARG A 144 -12.45 -9.05 -17.62
C ARG A 144 -12.42 -8.33 -16.30
N HIS A 145 -11.27 -8.35 -15.60
CA HIS A 145 -11.08 -7.59 -14.36
C HIS A 145 -11.17 -6.07 -14.59
N ARG A 146 -10.56 -5.52 -15.65
CA ARG A 146 -10.74 -4.10 -16.01
C ARG A 146 -12.20 -3.74 -16.26
N ALA A 147 -12.92 -4.58 -16.99
CA ALA A 147 -14.34 -4.35 -17.24
C ALA A 147 -15.19 -4.44 -15.96
N PHE A 148 -14.82 -5.29 -15.00
CA PHE A 148 -15.43 -5.33 -13.67
C PHE A 148 -15.13 -4.06 -12.91
N ASP A 149 -13.87 -3.66 -12.83
CA ASP A 149 -13.35 -2.48 -12.15
C ASP A 149 -14.06 -1.19 -12.61
N LEU A 150 -14.13 -0.98 -13.92
CA LEU A 150 -14.83 0.17 -14.51
C LEU A 150 -16.33 0.20 -14.18
N ARG A 151 -16.99 -0.97 -14.16
CA ARG A 151 -18.40 -1.04 -13.75
C ARG A 151 -18.59 -0.80 -12.27
N ALA A 152 -17.65 -1.27 -11.44
CA ALA A 152 -17.65 -1.05 -10.01
C ALA A 152 -17.45 0.43 -9.69
N ALA A 153 -16.50 1.08 -10.34
CA ALA A 153 -16.16 2.48 -10.14
C ALA A 153 -17.35 3.44 -10.35
N ARG A 154 -18.30 3.07 -11.23
CA ARG A 154 -19.52 3.86 -11.47
C ARG A 154 -20.55 3.77 -10.34
N ARG A 155 -20.43 2.80 -9.42
CA ARG A 155 -21.40 2.53 -8.35
C ARG A 155 -20.95 3.06 -6.98
N VAL A 156 -19.66 3.33 -6.84
CA VAL A 156 -19.09 3.96 -5.64
C VAL A 156 -19.48 5.44 -5.65
N ASP A 157 -20.03 5.92 -4.56
CA ASP A 157 -20.46 7.32 -4.46
C ASP A 157 -19.24 8.21 -4.24
N GLN A 158 -18.31 7.82 -3.35
CA GLN A 158 -17.08 8.54 -3.08
C GLN A 158 -15.89 7.59 -2.94
N TYR A 159 -14.80 7.88 -3.65
CA TYR A 159 -13.49 7.28 -3.40
C TYR A 159 -12.69 8.13 -2.43
N ILE A 160 -11.84 7.47 -1.64
CA ILE A 160 -10.78 8.05 -0.84
C ILE A 160 -9.48 7.39 -1.30
N ALA A 161 -8.47 8.16 -1.62
CA ALA A 161 -7.14 7.65 -2.00
C ALA A 161 -6.21 7.64 -0.78
N ASN A 162 -5.33 6.64 -0.71
CA ASN A 162 -4.31 6.55 0.33
C ASN A 162 -3.08 7.43 0.08
N GLY A 163 -2.99 8.10 -1.07
CA GLY A 163 -1.90 8.99 -1.48
C GLY A 163 -2.11 9.55 -2.88
N HIS A 164 -1.24 10.45 -3.29
CA HIS A 164 -1.34 11.12 -4.60
C HIS A 164 -1.26 10.14 -5.77
N ILE A 165 -0.36 9.16 -5.71
CA ILE A 165 -0.24 8.12 -6.75
C ILE A 165 -1.56 7.38 -6.96
N THR A 166 -2.21 7.00 -5.88
CA THR A 166 -3.51 6.30 -5.95
C THR A 166 -4.61 7.22 -6.46
N ARG A 167 -4.61 8.49 -6.04
CA ARG A 167 -5.54 9.51 -6.57
C ARG A 167 -5.41 9.65 -8.08
N GLU A 168 -4.18 9.78 -8.59
CA GLU A 168 -3.92 9.90 -10.02
C GLU A 168 -4.33 8.62 -10.78
N ARG A 169 -4.09 7.43 -10.20
CA ARG A 169 -4.56 6.16 -10.78
C ARG A 169 -6.08 6.09 -10.81
N ILE A 170 -6.78 6.49 -9.76
CA ILE A 170 -8.25 6.57 -9.71
C ILE A 170 -8.75 7.50 -10.82
N LYS A 171 -8.16 8.67 -10.96
CA LYS A 171 -8.50 9.64 -12.00
C LYS A 171 -8.23 9.08 -13.39
N ARG A 172 -7.05 8.53 -13.62
CA ARG A 172 -6.61 7.99 -14.93
C ARG A 172 -7.43 6.79 -15.39
N TYR A 173 -7.72 5.84 -14.47
CA TYR A 173 -8.34 4.57 -14.85
C TYR A 173 -9.86 4.60 -14.77
N TRP A 174 -10.42 5.37 -13.84
CA TRP A 174 -11.84 5.38 -13.56
C TRP A 174 -12.52 6.73 -13.84
N GLY A 175 -11.77 7.77 -14.17
CA GLY A 175 -12.30 9.11 -14.40
C GLY A 175 -12.93 9.74 -13.14
N ARG A 176 -12.49 9.30 -11.94
CA ARG A 176 -13.05 9.75 -10.66
C ARG A 176 -12.02 10.57 -9.91
N ASP A 177 -12.48 11.55 -9.15
CA ASP A 177 -11.63 12.24 -8.17
C ASP A 177 -11.80 11.62 -6.79
N ALA A 178 -10.77 11.77 -5.93
CA ALA A 178 -10.74 11.22 -4.59
C ALA A 178 -9.97 12.16 -3.65
N PRO A 179 -10.54 12.57 -2.50
CA PRO A 179 -9.75 13.17 -1.45
C PRO A 179 -8.69 12.18 -0.95
N ILE A 180 -7.58 12.70 -0.44
CA ILE A 180 -6.50 11.90 0.12
C ILE A 180 -6.70 11.82 1.62
N VAL A 181 -6.66 10.59 2.15
CA VAL A 181 -6.52 10.30 3.57
C VAL A 181 -5.38 9.30 3.69
N TYR A 182 -4.24 9.74 4.19
CA TYR A 182 -3.06 8.90 4.33
C TYR A 182 -3.33 7.72 5.27
N PRO A 183 -2.78 6.52 5.00
CA PRO A 183 -2.98 5.36 5.86
C PRO A 183 -2.34 5.58 7.23
N PRO A 184 -2.88 4.94 8.28
CA PRO A 184 -2.42 5.13 9.64
C PRO A 184 -1.07 4.43 9.87
N VAL A 185 -0.17 5.13 10.56
CA VAL A 185 1.04 4.57 11.12
C VAL A 185 0.95 4.65 12.66
N ASP A 186 1.41 3.62 13.33
CA ASP A 186 1.46 3.57 14.79
C ASP A 186 2.70 4.33 15.28
N VAL A 187 2.67 5.65 15.13
CA VAL A 187 3.82 6.52 15.39
C VAL A 187 4.21 6.54 16.87
N GLU A 188 3.27 6.34 17.78
CA GLU A 188 3.50 6.33 19.22
C GLU A 188 4.30 5.09 19.69
N ARG A 189 4.41 4.08 18.83
CA ARG A 189 5.20 2.89 19.07
C ARG A 189 6.70 3.16 19.02
N PHE A 190 7.12 4.18 18.29
CA PHE A 190 8.51 4.51 18.05
C PHE A 190 9.00 5.62 18.97
N SER A 191 10.25 5.53 19.38
CA SER A 191 10.94 6.55 20.17
C SER A 191 12.25 6.93 19.52
N THR A 192 12.66 8.18 19.72
CA THR A 192 13.99 8.63 19.31
C THR A 192 15.06 7.98 20.18
N GLY A 193 16.21 7.66 19.61
CA GLY A 193 17.37 7.08 20.30
C GLY A 193 18.67 7.71 19.79
N GLU A 194 19.80 7.29 20.33
CA GLU A 194 21.12 7.69 19.83
C GLU A 194 21.45 6.93 18.54
N PRO A 195 21.82 7.62 17.44
CA PRO A 195 22.14 6.97 16.19
C PRO A 195 23.48 6.24 16.24
N ASP A 196 23.51 5.03 15.72
CA ASP A 196 24.70 4.30 15.32
C ASP A 196 25.04 4.65 13.84
N ASP A 197 26.15 4.16 13.30
CA ASP A 197 26.66 4.55 11.97
C ASP A 197 26.11 3.72 10.80
N TYR A 198 25.07 2.90 11.01
CA TYR A 198 24.48 2.10 9.94
C TYR A 198 23.24 2.75 9.33
N VAL A 199 23.04 2.49 8.04
CA VAL A 199 21.76 2.75 7.37
C VAL A 199 20.88 1.50 7.38
N LEU A 200 19.59 1.68 7.40
CA LEU A 200 18.63 0.60 7.55
C LEU A 200 17.79 0.43 6.25
N PHE A 201 17.61 -0.81 5.81
CA PHE A 201 16.60 -1.19 4.84
C PHE A 201 15.57 -2.10 5.51
N VAL A 202 14.27 -1.81 5.34
CA VAL A 202 13.17 -2.62 5.89
C VAL A 202 12.17 -2.92 4.78
N GLY A 203 11.95 -4.21 4.49
CA GLY A 203 10.97 -4.61 3.48
C GLY A 203 10.97 -6.08 3.14
N GLU A 204 9.96 -6.50 2.38
CA GLU A 204 9.96 -7.82 1.74
C GLU A 204 11.07 -7.87 0.69
N LEU A 205 11.92 -8.89 0.72
CA LEU A 205 13.06 -9.02 -0.19
C LEU A 205 12.60 -9.60 -1.53
N VAL A 206 12.02 -8.71 -2.34
CA VAL A 206 11.52 -8.96 -3.70
C VAL A 206 12.13 -7.94 -4.66
N ARG A 207 12.24 -8.29 -5.94
CA ARG A 207 12.92 -7.46 -6.96
C ARG A 207 12.43 -6.03 -7.04
N HIS A 208 11.13 -5.79 -6.96
CA HIS A 208 10.57 -4.44 -7.08
C HIS A 208 10.80 -3.55 -5.85
N LYS A 209 11.31 -4.08 -4.74
CA LYS A 209 11.76 -3.31 -3.57
C LYS A 209 13.22 -2.86 -3.68
N LEU A 210 13.95 -3.35 -4.68
CA LEU A 210 15.32 -2.98 -5.00
C LEU A 210 16.30 -3.05 -3.81
N PRO A 211 16.29 -4.12 -2.99
CA PRO A 211 17.22 -4.23 -1.87
C PRO A 211 18.69 -4.24 -2.31
N ASP A 212 18.97 -4.76 -3.50
CA ASP A 212 20.28 -4.72 -4.15
C ASP A 212 20.78 -3.30 -4.35
N LEU A 213 19.92 -2.39 -4.84
CA LEU A 213 20.24 -0.98 -5.03
C LEU A 213 20.59 -0.29 -3.70
N ALA A 214 19.86 -0.58 -2.62
CA ALA A 214 20.16 -0.04 -1.30
C ALA A 214 21.53 -0.50 -0.79
N ILE A 215 21.87 -1.79 -0.99
CA ILE A 215 23.15 -2.36 -0.55
C ILE A 215 24.31 -1.78 -1.39
N GLU A 216 24.14 -1.68 -2.71
CA GLU A 216 25.15 -1.11 -3.61
C GLU A 216 25.42 0.36 -3.28
N ALA A 217 24.37 1.17 -3.09
CA ALA A 217 24.51 2.56 -2.72
C ALA A 217 25.17 2.75 -1.34
N ALA A 218 24.82 1.93 -0.34
CA ALA A 218 25.45 1.96 0.97
C ALA A 218 26.94 1.59 0.89
N ALA A 219 27.29 0.55 0.13
CA ALA A 219 28.67 0.14 -0.09
C ALA A 219 29.51 1.23 -0.80
N GLU A 220 28.95 1.87 -1.85
CA GLU A 220 29.58 2.99 -2.55
C GLU A 220 29.74 4.21 -1.65
N ALA A 221 28.81 4.44 -0.72
CA ALA A 221 28.88 5.50 0.26
C ALA A 221 29.86 5.21 1.42
N GLY A 222 30.37 3.98 1.54
CA GLY A 222 31.19 3.55 2.66
C GLY A 222 30.41 3.40 3.97
N ARG A 223 29.08 3.16 3.89
CA ARG A 223 28.18 2.99 5.04
C ARG A 223 27.87 1.52 5.30
N ARG A 224 27.83 1.15 6.57
CA ARG A 224 27.24 -0.15 6.98
C ARG A 224 25.75 -0.14 6.68
N ILE A 225 25.20 -1.28 6.23
CA ILE A 225 23.77 -1.43 6.02
C ILE A 225 23.24 -2.67 6.73
N LYS A 226 22.14 -2.51 7.48
CA LYS A 226 21.33 -3.60 8.02
C LYS A 226 20.09 -3.78 7.19
N VAL A 227 19.80 -5.04 6.82
CA VAL A 227 18.68 -5.43 5.96
C VAL A 227 17.71 -6.28 6.76
N VAL A 228 16.53 -5.72 7.02
CA VAL A 228 15.43 -6.39 7.74
C VAL A 228 14.38 -6.84 6.75
N GLY A 229 14.04 -8.11 6.80
CA GLY A 229 12.99 -8.72 6.00
C GLY A 229 13.36 -10.08 5.45
N THR A 230 12.36 -10.71 4.85
CA THR A 230 12.48 -12.00 4.16
C THR A 230 11.83 -11.91 2.79
N GLY A 231 12.14 -12.85 1.91
CA GLY A 231 11.55 -12.90 0.59
C GLY A 231 12.33 -13.82 -0.34
N PRO A 232 11.85 -14.04 -1.56
CA PRO A 232 12.48 -14.94 -2.51
C PRO A 232 13.92 -14.55 -2.90
N GLU A 233 14.27 -13.26 -2.81
CA GLU A 233 15.60 -12.77 -3.17
C GLU A 233 16.63 -12.94 -2.01
N LEU A 234 16.23 -13.33 -0.79
CA LEU A 234 17.11 -13.37 0.39
C LEU A 234 18.38 -14.21 0.17
N ILE A 235 18.25 -15.41 -0.38
CA ILE A 235 19.40 -16.32 -0.59
C ILE A 235 20.37 -15.71 -1.57
N HIS A 236 19.86 -15.26 -2.72
CA HIS A 236 20.64 -14.61 -3.76
C HIS A 236 21.37 -13.35 -3.26
N LEU A 237 20.68 -12.50 -2.47
CA LEU A 237 21.27 -11.29 -1.90
C LEU A 237 22.38 -11.61 -0.91
N LYS A 238 22.22 -12.62 -0.04
CA LYS A 238 23.25 -13.06 0.91
C LYS A 238 24.51 -13.54 0.21
N GLU A 239 24.35 -14.32 -0.86
CA GLU A 239 25.48 -14.82 -1.65
C GLU A 239 26.22 -13.69 -2.36
N ARG A 240 25.47 -12.81 -3.06
CA ARG A 240 26.03 -11.70 -3.86
C ARG A 240 26.71 -10.63 -3.00
N TYR A 241 26.18 -10.35 -1.82
CA TYR A 241 26.64 -9.25 -0.95
C TYR A 241 27.25 -9.71 0.36
N THR A 242 27.90 -10.88 0.33
CA THR A 242 28.64 -11.41 1.47
C THR A 242 29.66 -10.37 2.00
N GLY A 243 29.57 -10.03 3.30
CA GLY A 243 30.43 -9.04 3.95
C GLY A 243 30.10 -7.57 3.63
N LYS A 244 29.10 -7.28 2.76
CA LYS A 244 28.70 -5.91 2.43
C LYS A 244 27.41 -5.47 3.13
N ALA A 245 26.60 -6.40 3.61
CA ALA A 245 25.35 -6.12 4.30
C ALA A 245 25.11 -7.13 5.42
N GLU A 246 24.46 -6.66 6.50
CA GLU A 246 24.01 -7.50 7.61
C GLU A 246 22.53 -7.87 7.39
N PHE A 247 22.25 -9.14 7.07
CA PHE A 247 20.90 -9.63 6.83
C PHE A 247 20.28 -10.20 8.11
N LEU A 248 19.35 -9.48 8.71
CA LEU A 248 18.72 -9.81 9.99
C LEU A 248 17.50 -10.75 9.83
N GLY A 249 17.00 -10.93 8.60
CA GLY A 249 15.77 -11.70 8.38
C GLY A 249 14.56 -10.98 8.97
N ARG A 250 13.56 -11.76 9.38
CA ARG A 250 12.38 -11.24 10.09
C ARG A 250 12.75 -11.05 11.55
N VAL A 251 12.53 -9.85 12.08
CA VAL A 251 12.72 -9.51 13.49
C VAL A 251 11.37 -9.29 14.18
N ASP A 252 11.33 -9.34 15.50
CA ASP A 252 10.16 -8.94 16.29
C ASP A 252 10.00 -7.42 16.34
N ASP A 253 8.84 -6.98 16.80
CA ASP A 253 8.48 -5.57 16.82
C ASP A 253 9.43 -4.71 17.66
N LYS A 254 9.85 -5.19 18.85
CA LYS A 254 10.77 -4.44 19.73
C LYS A 254 12.16 -4.30 19.11
N THR A 255 12.64 -5.36 18.46
CA THR A 255 13.91 -5.31 17.72
C THR A 255 13.82 -4.34 16.55
N LEU A 256 12.68 -4.32 15.83
CA LEU A 256 12.48 -3.39 14.73
C LEU A 256 12.44 -1.93 15.21
N GLU A 257 11.75 -1.64 16.32
CA GLU A 257 11.71 -0.31 16.95
C GLU A 257 13.13 0.16 17.31
N ARG A 258 13.92 -0.71 17.94
CA ARG A 258 15.31 -0.40 18.27
C ARG A 258 16.17 -0.16 17.02
N LEU A 259 16.02 -0.99 15.99
CA LEU A 259 16.76 -0.81 14.74
C LEU A 259 16.43 0.50 14.04
N TYR A 260 15.18 0.93 14.07
CA TYR A 260 14.81 2.26 13.58
C TYR A 260 15.43 3.35 14.44
N SER A 261 15.32 3.29 15.77
CA SER A 261 15.82 4.35 16.68
C SER A 261 17.33 4.51 16.67
N GLU A 262 18.09 3.46 16.36
CA GLU A 262 19.56 3.44 16.29
C GLU A 262 20.11 3.70 14.88
N ALA A 263 19.31 3.64 13.81
CA ALA A 263 19.80 3.84 12.45
C ALA A 263 20.27 5.29 12.23
N ALA A 264 21.32 5.51 11.45
CA ALA A 264 21.66 6.84 10.97
C ALA A 264 20.62 7.39 10.00
N ALA A 265 20.09 6.54 9.12
CA ALA A 265 19.00 6.85 8.19
C ALA A 265 18.30 5.58 7.70
N LEU A 266 17.07 5.70 7.22
CA LEU A 266 16.39 4.66 6.43
C LEU A 266 16.67 4.87 4.94
N VAL A 267 16.88 3.77 4.19
CA VAL A 267 17.02 3.80 2.73
C VAL A 267 15.78 3.19 2.08
N VAL A 268 15.13 3.94 1.18
CA VAL A 268 13.97 3.49 0.39
C VAL A 268 14.26 3.68 -1.10
N PRO A 269 14.85 2.68 -1.77
CA PRO A 269 15.38 2.80 -3.14
C PRO A 269 14.32 2.64 -4.23
N ASN A 270 13.09 2.28 -3.89
CA ASN A 270 11.99 2.00 -4.81
C ASN A 270 10.83 2.96 -4.66
N VAL A 271 10.00 3.02 -5.70
CA VAL A 271 8.74 3.77 -5.65
C VAL A 271 7.72 2.99 -4.81
N GLU A 272 7.25 3.61 -3.73
CA GLU A 272 6.21 3.09 -2.84
C GLU A 272 4.86 3.76 -3.12
N GLU A 273 3.75 3.07 -2.85
CA GLU A 273 2.42 3.69 -2.96
C GLU A 273 2.18 4.70 -1.84
N PHE A 274 2.69 4.44 -0.64
CA PHE A 274 2.69 5.37 0.50
C PHE A 274 4.04 5.40 1.23
N GLY A 275 4.68 4.24 1.48
CA GLY A 275 5.96 4.16 2.18
C GLY A 275 5.81 4.17 3.70
N LEU A 276 5.04 3.21 4.26
CA LEU A 276 4.87 3.06 5.70
C LEU A 276 6.20 3.07 6.45
N VAL A 277 7.21 2.35 5.93
CA VAL A 277 8.55 2.26 6.54
C VAL A 277 9.26 3.61 6.63
N ALA A 278 9.00 4.53 5.68
CA ALA A 278 9.53 5.88 5.71
C ALA A 278 8.94 6.70 6.87
N VAL A 279 7.64 6.54 7.13
CA VAL A 279 6.98 7.20 8.26
C VAL A 279 7.38 6.56 9.59
N GLU A 280 7.56 5.22 9.63
CA GLU A 280 8.06 4.51 10.83
C GLU A 280 9.47 5.00 11.22
N ALA A 281 10.38 5.16 10.26
CA ALA A 281 11.71 5.73 10.51
C ALA A 281 11.62 7.17 11.01
N GLN A 282 10.79 7.99 10.39
CA GLN A 282 10.57 9.37 10.84
C GLN A 282 9.95 9.42 12.23
N ALA A 283 9.03 8.52 12.58
CA ALA A 283 8.48 8.43 13.93
C ALA A 283 9.57 8.11 14.97
N ALA A 284 10.58 7.32 14.59
CA ALA A 284 11.79 7.06 15.39
C ALA A 284 12.81 8.20 15.33
N GLY A 285 12.47 9.35 14.72
CA GLY A 285 13.36 10.51 14.59
C GLY A 285 14.49 10.32 13.57
N ARG A 286 14.37 9.38 12.63
CA ARG A 286 15.43 9.09 11.66
C ARG A 286 15.09 9.64 10.28
N PRO A 287 16.07 10.33 9.63
CA PRO A 287 15.87 10.82 8.27
C PRO A 287 15.77 9.66 7.27
N VAL A 288 15.06 9.93 6.18
CA VAL A 288 14.89 8.97 5.10
C VAL A 288 15.66 9.40 3.86
N VAL A 289 16.45 8.50 3.30
CA VAL A 289 17.04 8.67 1.97
C VAL A 289 16.23 7.83 1.00
N GLY A 290 15.49 8.47 0.11
CA GLY A 290 14.54 7.76 -0.75
C GLY A 290 14.36 8.40 -2.12
N ILE A 291 13.58 7.71 -2.95
CA ILE A 291 13.31 8.14 -4.31
C ILE A 291 12.28 9.28 -4.33
N ASN A 292 12.54 10.33 -5.13
CA ASN A 292 11.64 11.45 -5.32
C ASN A 292 10.45 11.05 -6.22
N ALA A 293 9.74 10.00 -5.81
CA ALA A 293 8.55 9.50 -6.48
C ALA A 293 7.67 8.73 -5.51
N GLY A 294 6.39 8.65 -5.83
CA GLY A 294 5.43 7.89 -5.03
C GLY A 294 5.22 8.43 -3.63
N GLY A 295 4.84 7.56 -2.72
CA GLY A 295 4.50 7.91 -1.34
C GLY A 295 5.68 8.46 -0.54
N VAL A 296 6.92 8.07 -0.87
CA VAL A 296 8.10 8.62 -0.19
C VAL A 296 8.22 10.12 -0.43
N SER A 297 7.94 10.61 -1.65
CA SER A 297 7.92 12.05 -1.94
C SER A 297 6.75 12.80 -1.30
N GLU A 298 5.75 12.08 -0.77
CA GLU A 298 4.63 12.67 -0.03
C GLU A 298 4.89 12.71 1.48
N THR A 299 5.71 11.80 1.98
CA THR A 299 5.96 11.62 3.42
C THR A 299 7.27 12.22 3.88
N VAL A 300 8.22 12.50 2.97
CA VAL A 300 9.54 13.08 3.26
C VAL A 300 9.63 14.50 2.73
N ILE A 301 10.05 15.43 3.58
CA ILE A 301 10.39 16.80 3.20
C ILE A 301 11.89 16.83 2.91
N HIS A 302 12.24 17.06 1.63
CA HIS A 302 13.65 17.11 1.21
C HIS A 302 14.42 18.21 1.94
N GLY A 303 15.50 17.84 2.61
CA GLY A 303 16.34 18.75 3.40
C GLY A 303 15.96 18.82 4.88
N ASP A 304 14.70 18.53 5.25
CA ASP A 304 14.21 18.65 6.62
C ASP A 304 14.02 17.28 7.29
N THR A 305 13.30 16.35 6.65
CA THR A 305 13.04 15.01 7.22
C THR A 305 13.75 13.90 6.46
N GLY A 306 14.56 14.25 5.47
CA GLY A 306 15.35 13.31 4.69
C GLY A 306 15.83 13.89 3.37
N LEU A 307 16.34 13.02 2.51
CA LEU A 307 16.85 13.37 1.19
C LEU A 307 16.13 12.59 0.12
N LEU A 308 15.64 13.28 -0.90
CA LEU A 308 14.98 12.69 -2.05
C LEU A 308 15.91 12.76 -3.27
N VAL A 309 16.08 11.63 -3.97
CA VAL A 309 16.95 11.50 -5.14
C VAL A 309 16.16 11.01 -6.36
N PRO A 310 16.65 11.21 -7.60
CA PRO A 310 16.02 10.68 -8.80
C PRO A 310 15.89 9.15 -8.78
N GLU A 311 14.82 8.62 -9.40
CA GLU A 311 14.60 7.19 -9.54
C GLU A 311 15.69 6.54 -10.41
N GLY A 312 16.20 5.38 -9.97
CA GLY A 312 17.20 4.60 -10.70
C GLY A 312 18.63 5.13 -10.66
N ASP A 313 18.89 6.24 -9.99
CA ASP A 313 20.22 6.83 -9.86
C ASP A 313 20.93 6.33 -8.58
N VAL A 314 21.72 5.24 -8.74
CA VAL A 314 22.51 4.65 -7.64
C VAL A 314 23.51 5.64 -7.08
N SER A 315 24.20 6.40 -7.95
CA SER A 315 25.21 7.37 -7.51
C SER A 315 24.60 8.53 -6.74
N ALA A 316 23.42 9.01 -7.14
CA ALA A 316 22.69 10.02 -6.36
C ALA A 316 22.29 9.47 -4.99
N LEU A 317 21.83 8.21 -4.93
CA LEU A 317 21.49 7.54 -3.67
C LEU A 317 22.73 7.40 -2.78
N ALA A 318 23.87 6.94 -3.33
CA ALA A 318 25.13 6.83 -2.62
C ALA A 318 25.64 8.19 -2.12
N ASN A 319 25.55 9.23 -2.94
CA ASN A 319 25.93 10.59 -2.54
C ASN A 319 25.06 11.11 -1.38
N ALA A 320 23.75 10.86 -1.44
CA ALA A 320 22.85 11.20 -0.34
C ALA A 320 23.19 10.42 0.95
N LEU A 321 23.65 9.17 0.85
CA LEU A 321 24.08 8.36 1.99
C LEU A 321 25.44 8.81 2.60
N ARG A 322 26.25 9.59 1.89
CA ARG A 322 27.50 10.20 2.43
C ARG A 322 27.21 11.40 3.33
N THR A 323 25.96 11.89 3.34
CA THR A 323 25.58 13.06 4.15
C THR A 323 25.83 12.79 5.64
N ASP A 324 26.23 13.84 6.36
CA ASP A 324 26.21 13.83 7.81
C ASP A 324 24.77 13.95 8.31
N PHE A 325 24.23 12.85 8.84
CA PHE A 325 22.85 12.79 9.30
C PHE A 325 22.64 13.46 10.66
N THR A 326 23.68 13.86 11.38
CA THR A 326 23.56 14.62 12.65
C THR A 326 22.96 16.00 12.45
N ARG A 327 22.96 16.51 11.20
CA ARG A 327 22.34 17.79 10.84
C ARG A 327 20.81 17.78 10.90
N PHE A 328 20.19 16.61 10.94
CA PHE A 328 18.74 16.46 10.99
C PHE A 328 18.28 16.40 12.45
N ASP A 329 17.29 17.23 12.81
CA ASP A 329 16.72 17.22 14.16
C ASP A 329 15.73 16.05 14.31
N SER A 330 16.04 15.13 15.23
CA SER A 330 15.22 13.94 15.48
C SER A 330 13.83 14.28 16.02
N GLY A 331 13.70 15.39 16.78
CA GLY A 331 12.43 15.85 17.32
C GLY A 331 11.52 16.39 16.22
N ASP A 332 12.05 17.23 15.33
CA ASP A 332 11.31 17.78 14.19
C ASP A 332 10.84 16.67 13.24
N ILE A 333 11.71 15.69 12.96
CA ILE A 333 11.36 14.52 12.12
C ILE A 333 10.25 13.72 12.78
N SER A 334 10.36 13.40 14.06
CA SER A 334 9.33 12.65 14.80
C SER A 334 8.01 13.41 14.86
N GLN A 335 8.06 14.73 15.09
CA GLN A 335 6.87 15.58 15.08
C GLN A 335 6.19 15.60 13.71
N HIS A 336 6.96 15.61 12.61
CA HIS A 336 6.41 15.52 11.26
C HIS A 336 5.66 14.21 11.04
N ALA A 337 6.18 13.07 11.52
CA ALA A 337 5.55 11.76 11.39
C ALA A 337 4.16 11.68 12.03
N ARG A 338 3.87 12.49 13.06
CA ARG A 338 2.54 12.53 13.73
C ARG A 338 1.39 12.90 12.80
N ARG A 339 1.67 13.55 11.68
CA ARG A 339 0.67 13.85 10.63
C ARG A 339 0.05 12.59 10.01
N PHE A 340 0.71 11.45 10.19
CA PHE A 340 0.30 10.15 9.68
C PHE A 340 -0.16 9.21 10.81
N SER A 341 -0.43 9.76 12.00
CA SER A 341 -0.87 8.97 13.14
C SER A 341 -2.24 8.33 12.90
N ARG A 342 -2.55 7.34 13.72
CA ARG A 342 -3.84 6.64 13.69
C ARG A 342 -5.00 7.59 13.95
N GLU A 343 -4.85 8.52 14.90
CA GLU A 343 -5.88 9.50 15.26
C GLU A 343 -6.17 10.47 14.10
N VAL A 344 -5.11 10.94 13.42
CA VAL A 344 -5.26 11.82 12.25
C VAL A 344 -5.99 11.07 11.12
N PHE A 345 -5.61 9.84 10.85
CA PHE A 345 -6.29 8.99 9.87
C PHE A 345 -7.78 8.82 10.21
N GLN A 346 -8.09 8.43 11.44
CA GLN A 346 -9.45 8.15 11.89
C GLN A 346 -10.34 9.40 11.83
N THR A 347 -9.80 10.55 12.22
CA THR A 347 -10.49 11.84 12.15
C THR A 347 -10.78 12.22 10.70
N ARG A 348 -9.77 12.19 9.84
CA ARG A 348 -9.92 12.52 8.42
C ARG A 348 -10.85 11.58 7.66
N LEU A 349 -10.77 10.28 7.97
CA LEU A 349 -11.67 9.29 7.40
C LEU A 349 -13.13 9.57 7.76
N ARG A 350 -13.40 9.87 9.04
CA ARG A 350 -14.75 10.21 9.53
C ARG A 350 -15.28 11.47 8.86
N GLU A 351 -14.49 12.55 8.80
CA GLU A 351 -14.84 13.80 8.13
C GLU A 351 -15.28 13.57 6.67
N VAL A 352 -14.51 12.79 5.92
CA VAL A 352 -14.85 12.49 4.51
C VAL A 352 -16.13 11.67 4.42
N VAL A 353 -16.29 10.64 5.25
CA VAL A 353 -17.49 9.78 5.24
C VAL A 353 -18.75 10.58 5.62
N GLU A 354 -18.66 11.48 6.58
CA GLU A 354 -19.77 12.33 7.03
C GLU A 354 -20.12 13.37 5.96
N SER A 355 -19.13 14.00 5.31
CA SER A 355 -19.36 14.98 4.25
C SER A 355 -20.11 14.43 3.04
N VAL A 356 -19.96 13.13 2.74
CA VAL A 356 -20.68 12.46 1.64
C VAL A 356 -22.16 12.32 1.95
N SER A 357 -22.50 12.14 3.22
CA SER A 357 -23.88 11.95 3.67
C SER A 357 -24.72 13.22 3.57
N GLU A 358 -24.09 14.37 3.59
CA GLU A 358 -24.74 15.70 3.52
C GLU A 358 -24.93 16.19 2.09
N ARG A 359 -24.29 15.56 1.09
CA ARG A 359 -24.41 15.97 -0.32
C ARG A 359 -25.62 15.32 -0.98
N PRO A 360 -26.52 16.09 -1.62
CA PRO A 360 -27.54 15.48 -2.47
C PRO A 360 -26.86 14.73 -3.62
N TYR A 361 -27.34 13.51 -3.91
CA TYR A 361 -26.85 12.67 -4.99
C TYR A 361 -26.90 13.42 -6.33
N ARG A 362 -25.76 13.88 -6.82
CA ARG A 362 -25.58 14.38 -8.18
C ARG A 362 -24.71 13.37 -8.94
N ALA A 363 -25.34 12.59 -9.81
CA ALA A 363 -24.62 11.79 -10.81
C ALA A 363 -23.96 12.72 -11.82
N THR A 364 -22.73 13.14 -11.60
CA THR A 364 -21.94 13.88 -12.59
C THR A 364 -21.10 12.88 -13.39
N TYR A 365 -21.66 12.37 -14.49
CA TYR A 365 -20.93 11.58 -15.47
C TYR A 365 -20.57 12.49 -16.65
N ALA A 366 -19.38 13.03 -16.67
CA ALA A 366 -18.73 13.48 -17.89
C ALA A 366 -17.63 12.46 -18.24
N ILE A 367 -17.95 11.52 -19.12
CA ILE A 367 -16.95 10.64 -19.72
C ILE A 367 -16.50 11.33 -21.01
N SER A 368 -15.32 11.95 -21.00
CA SER A 368 -14.63 12.23 -22.25
C SER A 368 -14.14 10.89 -22.81
N HIS A 369 -14.61 10.49 -23.95
CA HIS A 369 -14.04 9.43 -24.75
C HIS A 369 -12.67 9.89 -25.26
N ALA A 370 -11.64 9.75 -24.44
CA ALA A 370 -10.27 9.78 -24.96
C ALA A 370 -9.98 8.39 -25.52
N GLU A 371 -9.92 8.32 -26.82
CA GLU A 371 -9.50 7.15 -27.59
C GLU A 371 -8.12 6.68 -27.07
N THR A 372 -8.09 5.57 -26.36
CA THR A 372 -6.86 4.89 -26.00
C THR A 372 -6.35 4.13 -27.23
N SER A 373 -5.61 4.83 -28.09
CA SER A 373 -4.78 4.19 -29.10
C SER A 373 -3.62 3.44 -28.39
N PRO A 374 -3.37 2.16 -28.71
CA PRO A 374 -2.33 1.35 -28.06
C PRO A 374 -0.89 1.67 -28.52
N ARG A 375 -0.64 2.80 -29.20
CA ARG A 375 0.64 3.04 -29.91
C ARG A 375 1.63 4.01 -29.23
N ALA A 376 1.41 4.48 -28.01
CA ALA A 376 2.26 5.54 -27.44
C ALA A 376 3.04 5.18 -26.16
N VAL A 377 3.41 3.90 -25.95
CA VAL A 377 4.29 3.51 -24.82
C VAL A 377 5.42 2.58 -25.27
N ALA A 378 5.91 2.77 -26.47
CA ALA A 378 7.06 2.00 -26.98
C ALA A 378 8.05 2.92 -27.68
N GLN A 379 8.55 3.95 -27.00
CA GLN A 379 9.76 4.69 -27.43
C GLN A 379 10.08 5.72 -26.34
N GLU A 380 11.03 5.35 -25.48
CA GLU A 380 12.04 6.22 -24.88
C GLU A 380 12.92 5.35 -23.96
N HIS A 381 13.73 4.49 -24.57
CA HIS A 381 15.03 4.13 -24.04
C HIS A 381 16.04 4.47 -25.13
N PRO A 382 16.93 5.43 -24.93
CA PRO A 382 18.05 5.61 -25.82
C PRO A 382 19.04 4.46 -25.57
N ALA A 383 19.25 3.64 -26.60
CA ALA A 383 20.42 2.81 -26.70
C ALA A 383 21.64 3.74 -26.84
N ASN A 384 22.60 3.60 -25.97
CA ASN A 384 23.93 4.17 -26.14
C ASN A 384 24.93 3.06 -26.48
N PRO A 385 25.89 3.34 -27.38
CA PRO A 385 26.79 2.38 -28.01
C PRO A 385 27.78 1.72 -27.04
#